data_1316207525a9aa226e3477473766c126
#
_entry.id   1316207525a9aa226e3477473766c126
#
_cell.length_a   1.000
_cell.length_b   1.000
_cell.length_c   1.000
_cell.angle_alpha   90.00
_cell.angle_beta   90.00
_cell.angle_gamma   90.00
#
_symmetry.space_group_name_H-M   'P 1'
#
loop_
_entity.id
_entity.type
_entity.pdbx_description
1 polymer ?
#
loop_
_entity_poly.entity_id
_entity_poly.type
_entity_poly.pdbx_seq_one_letter_code
_entity_poly.pdbx_strand_id
1 'polypeptide(L)'
;MKVKDFLWWRDGIIYQIYPRSFYDTTGSGIGDLNGITAKLDYLSDLGVDALWLSPINPSPDRDFGYDVSDYLAIDPKFGTMADFERLIDEAARKGIRIIMDLVLNHTSDQHPWFLESRSSRDNPKRDWFIWRNGKGNGQPPNNWLSVFGGSAWQWDEASGQYYLHMFYKEQPDLNWRNPEVHQQLLNVFRFWLDKGVKGFRLDVFNLYFKDAKFRDNPVRPFRLRPDQRQKMIHNCDLPEMMNVLAEIRELLDQYDDAYVVGETFLGSPVKAAGYCGENALHQAFLFDFLECRWNPNCFSKVVRQWKTALDKANWPNYVLNNHDVVRSASRYGQGEDDERLKVAAAMLLTLRGTPFLYYGEEIGMREVKLPRSRILDPVGRRFWPVYKGRDGCRTPMQWNTGANAGYSTGTPWLP
;
A
#
# COMPACT_ATOMS: atom_id res chain seq x y z
N MET A 1 -22.72 5.71 23.58
CA MET A 1 -22.89 4.39 24.23
C MET A 1 -21.84 3.47 23.61
N LYS A 2 -20.69 3.23 24.27
CA LYS A 2 -19.70 2.27 23.74
C LYS A 2 -20.33 0.89 23.82
N VAL A 3 -20.41 0.22 22.67
CA VAL A 3 -20.84 -1.18 22.59
C VAL A 3 -19.82 -1.98 23.42
N LYS A 4 -20.29 -2.80 24.35
CA LYS A 4 -19.45 -3.75 25.08
C LYS A 4 -18.83 -4.66 24.00
N ASP A 5 -17.51 -4.76 23.91
CA ASP A 5 -16.75 -5.52 22.90
C ASP A 5 -16.50 -4.81 21.54
N PHE A 6 -16.52 -3.47 21.50
CA PHE A 6 -16.12 -2.71 20.30
C PHE A 6 -14.65 -2.89 20.00
N LEU A 7 -14.35 -3.49 18.83
CA LEU A 7 -13.01 -3.59 18.26
C LEU A 7 -12.89 -2.59 17.11
N TRP A 8 -12.07 -1.58 17.28
CA TRP A 8 -11.97 -0.46 16.34
C TRP A 8 -11.66 -0.89 14.89
N TRP A 9 -10.82 -1.91 14.71
CA TRP A 9 -10.46 -2.42 13.39
C TRP A 9 -11.55 -3.31 12.76
N ARG A 10 -12.51 -3.80 13.55
CA ARG A 10 -13.62 -4.62 13.09
C ARG A 10 -14.90 -3.81 12.91
N ASP A 11 -15.22 -2.99 13.89
CA ASP A 11 -16.51 -2.32 14.03
C ASP A 11 -16.44 -0.83 13.69
N GLY A 12 -15.23 -0.30 13.46
CA GLY A 12 -14.96 1.09 13.17
C GLY A 12 -14.76 1.37 11.67
N ILE A 13 -14.47 2.62 11.37
CA ILE A 13 -14.19 3.14 10.02
C ILE A 13 -12.72 3.49 9.92
N ILE A 14 -12.03 2.96 8.91
CA ILE A 14 -10.63 3.28 8.62
C ILE A 14 -10.59 4.25 7.43
N TYR A 15 -9.85 5.35 7.60
CA TYR A 15 -9.73 6.39 6.58
C TYR A 15 -8.30 6.44 6.05
N GLN A 16 -8.11 6.17 4.74
CA GLN A 16 -6.81 6.24 4.11
C GLN A 16 -6.46 7.69 3.75
N ILE A 17 -5.35 8.16 4.27
CA ILE A 17 -4.75 9.44 3.91
C ILE A 17 -3.56 9.20 2.97
N TYR A 18 -3.52 9.95 1.85
CA TYR A 18 -2.33 10.11 1.03
C TYR A 18 -1.65 11.42 1.48
N PRO A 19 -0.61 11.36 2.35
CA PRO A 19 -0.15 12.52 3.12
C PRO A 19 0.18 13.72 2.26
N ARG A 20 0.93 13.52 1.16
CA ARG A 20 1.34 14.58 0.24
C ARG A 20 0.19 15.35 -0.42
N SER A 21 -1.04 14.80 -0.39
CA SER A 21 -2.23 15.40 -1.03
C SER A 21 -3.31 15.80 -0.04
N PHE A 22 -3.08 15.65 1.27
CA PHE A 22 -4.14 15.87 2.24
C PHE A 22 -4.28 17.34 2.66
N TYR A 23 -3.26 17.93 3.28
CA TYR A 23 -3.23 19.34 3.64
C TYR A 23 -1.79 19.82 3.85
N ASP A 24 -1.42 20.92 3.23
CA ASP A 24 -0.08 21.54 3.29
C ASP A 24 -0.09 22.76 4.22
N THR A 25 0.65 22.69 5.33
CA THR A 25 0.78 23.78 6.29
C THR A 25 1.95 24.70 6.00
N THR A 26 2.88 24.28 5.16
CA THR A 26 4.16 24.99 4.90
C THR A 26 4.15 25.86 3.65
N GLY A 27 3.18 25.65 2.75
CA GLY A 27 3.15 26.29 1.45
C GLY A 27 4.13 25.69 0.44
N SER A 28 4.65 24.48 0.72
CA SER A 28 5.56 23.76 -0.17
C SER A 28 4.88 23.17 -1.40
N GLY A 29 3.56 23.06 -1.37
CA GLY A 29 2.75 22.35 -2.35
C GLY A 29 2.63 20.86 -2.07
N ILE A 30 3.21 20.34 -1.00
CA ILE A 30 3.16 18.96 -0.54
C ILE A 30 2.53 18.96 0.85
N GLY A 31 1.49 18.14 1.04
CA GLY A 31 0.85 17.95 2.35
C GLY A 31 1.79 17.32 3.36
N ASP A 32 1.57 17.60 4.64
CA ASP A 32 2.47 17.26 5.73
C ASP A 32 1.74 16.69 6.96
N LEU A 33 2.50 16.19 7.95
CA LEU A 33 1.96 15.61 9.18
C LEU A 33 1.23 16.64 10.04
N ASN A 34 1.70 17.88 10.05
CA ASN A 34 1.02 18.97 10.75
C ASN A 34 -0.33 19.28 10.09
N GLY A 35 -0.41 19.12 8.76
CA GLY A 35 -1.65 19.23 8.01
C GLY A 35 -2.67 18.15 8.42
N ILE A 36 -2.21 16.91 8.61
CA ILE A 36 -3.08 15.84 9.11
C ILE A 36 -3.54 16.17 10.54
N THR A 37 -2.62 16.58 11.41
CA THR A 37 -2.92 16.99 12.79
C THR A 37 -3.95 18.11 12.83
N ALA A 38 -3.82 19.14 11.98
CA ALA A 38 -4.76 20.26 11.89
C ALA A 38 -6.17 19.85 11.43
N LYS A 39 -6.34 18.66 10.86
CA LYS A 39 -7.62 18.14 10.34
C LYS A 39 -8.21 17.02 11.21
N LEU A 40 -7.63 16.74 12.37
CA LEU A 40 -8.14 15.70 13.27
C LEU A 40 -9.56 15.98 13.80
N ASP A 41 -9.95 17.24 13.99
CA ASP A 41 -11.33 17.58 14.36
C ASP A 41 -12.31 17.17 13.27
N TYR A 42 -12.02 17.52 12.01
CA TYR A 42 -12.81 17.10 10.85
C TYR A 42 -12.94 15.58 10.78
N LEU A 43 -11.84 14.84 10.95
CA LEU A 43 -11.83 13.38 10.88
C LEU A 43 -12.61 12.75 12.05
N SER A 44 -12.52 13.33 13.24
CA SER A 44 -13.29 12.92 14.40
C SER A 44 -14.80 13.16 14.20
N ASP A 45 -15.18 14.34 13.69
CA ASP A 45 -16.57 14.68 13.37
C ASP A 45 -17.16 13.80 12.26
N LEU A 46 -16.31 13.37 11.31
CA LEU A 46 -16.68 12.40 10.28
C LEU A 46 -16.95 10.99 10.84
N GLY A 47 -16.48 10.71 12.07
CA GLY A 47 -16.66 9.44 12.74
C GLY A 47 -15.64 8.38 12.39
N VAL A 48 -14.41 8.80 12.07
CA VAL A 48 -13.29 7.90 11.74
C VAL A 48 -12.67 7.35 13.01
N ASP A 49 -12.40 6.04 13.05
CA ASP A 49 -11.76 5.36 14.19
C ASP A 49 -10.25 5.14 14.00
N ALA A 50 -9.77 5.10 12.76
CA ALA A 50 -8.35 4.97 12.47
C ALA A 50 -7.97 5.64 11.15
N LEU A 51 -6.71 6.13 11.09
CA LEU A 51 -6.10 6.72 9.90
C LEU A 51 -5.03 5.76 9.35
N TRP A 52 -5.21 5.28 8.14
CA TRP A 52 -4.13 4.60 7.41
C TRP A 52 -3.35 5.66 6.62
N LEU A 53 -2.10 5.89 7.00
CA LEU A 53 -1.18 6.77 6.30
C LEU A 53 -0.44 5.99 5.22
N SER A 54 -0.59 6.38 3.94
CA SER A 54 0.33 5.92 2.88
C SER A 54 1.77 6.32 3.23
N PRO A 55 2.82 5.69 2.63
CA PRO A 55 4.18 5.78 3.16
C PRO A 55 4.68 7.19 3.46
N ILE A 56 5.23 7.37 4.67
CA ILE A 56 5.80 8.63 5.16
C ILE A 56 7.30 8.53 5.46
N ASN A 57 7.90 7.37 5.21
CA ASN A 57 9.33 7.15 5.37
C ASN A 57 10.13 7.86 4.26
N PRO A 58 11.43 8.16 4.50
CA PRO A 58 12.32 8.72 3.48
C PRO A 58 12.31 7.91 2.19
N SER A 59 12.13 8.61 1.08
CA SER A 59 12.02 8.03 -0.25
C SER A 59 12.57 8.97 -1.31
N PRO A 60 13.36 8.49 -2.29
CA PRO A 60 13.71 9.23 -3.49
C PRO A 60 12.54 9.52 -4.45
N ASP A 61 11.31 9.11 -4.10
CA ASP A 61 10.08 9.33 -4.86
C ASP A 61 10.08 8.70 -6.26
N ARG A 62 10.77 7.57 -6.45
CA ARG A 62 10.65 6.80 -7.71
C ARG A 62 9.28 6.18 -7.84
N ASP A 63 8.69 5.80 -6.71
CA ASP A 63 7.31 5.32 -6.59
C ASP A 63 6.54 6.03 -5.45
N PHE A 64 6.80 7.33 -5.27
CA PHE A 64 6.06 8.23 -4.37
C PHE A 64 5.90 7.71 -2.93
N GLY A 65 6.99 7.22 -2.34
CA GLY A 65 7.03 6.71 -0.98
C GLY A 65 7.15 5.19 -0.89
N TYR A 66 6.79 4.44 -1.95
CA TYR A 66 6.93 2.98 -1.99
C TYR A 66 8.35 2.49 -2.33
N ASP A 67 9.31 3.39 -2.46
CA ASP A 67 10.75 3.12 -2.56
C ASP A 67 11.46 3.66 -1.30
N VAL A 68 11.29 2.94 -0.18
CA VAL A 68 11.78 3.35 1.15
C VAL A 68 13.29 3.29 1.24
N SER A 69 13.92 4.39 1.65
CA SER A 69 15.38 4.49 1.87
C SER A 69 15.80 4.46 3.35
N ASP A 70 14.86 4.63 4.28
CA ASP A 70 15.06 4.46 5.71
C ASP A 70 13.71 4.10 6.38
N TYR A 71 13.64 2.93 7.01
CA TYR A 71 12.43 2.46 7.68
C TYR A 71 12.14 3.11 9.03
N LEU A 72 13.12 3.76 9.65
CA LEU A 72 13.03 4.24 11.03
C LEU A 72 12.95 5.76 11.14
N ALA A 73 12.82 6.47 10.02
CA ALA A 73 12.72 7.91 9.95
C ALA A 73 11.44 8.39 9.26
N ILE A 74 11.12 9.65 9.48
CA ILE A 74 10.09 10.38 8.74
C ILE A 74 10.78 11.17 7.61
N ASP A 75 10.21 11.13 6.41
CA ASP A 75 10.70 11.92 5.29
C ASP A 75 10.56 13.42 5.61
N PRO A 76 11.64 14.22 5.51
CA PRO A 76 11.61 15.64 5.83
C PRO A 76 10.55 16.45 5.08
N LYS A 77 10.10 15.99 3.91
CA LYS A 77 9.00 16.64 3.18
C LYS A 77 7.66 16.57 3.92
N PHE A 78 7.49 15.59 4.82
CA PHE A 78 6.27 15.42 5.61
C PHE A 78 6.39 15.98 7.02
N GLY A 79 7.60 16.27 7.48
CA GLY A 79 7.86 16.78 8.82
C GLY A 79 8.97 16.03 9.55
N THR A 80 8.91 16.04 10.87
CA THR A 80 9.89 15.42 11.76
C THR A 80 9.28 14.25 12.54
N MET A 81 10.12 13.48 13.24
CA MET A 81 9.64 12.47 14.19
C MET A 81 8.79 13.09 15.30
N ALA A 82 9.14 14.28 15.77
CA ALA A 82 8.34 15.00 16.78
C ALA A 82 6.95 15.40 16.25
N ASP A 83 6.83 15.75 14.96
CA ASP A 83 5.54 16.02 14.33
C ASP A 83 4.69 14.75 14.24
N PHE A 84 5.32 13.62 13.98
CA PHE A 84 4.65 12.32 13.95
C PHE A 84 4.17 11.87 15.34
N GLU A 85 5.02 11.98 16.36
CA GLU A 85 4.67 11.67 17.75
C GLU A 85 3.52 12.56 18.23
N ARG A 86 3.54 13.87 17.89
CA ARG A 86 2.42 14.77 18.16
C ARG A 86 1.13 14.34 17.45
N LEU A 87 1.20 13.92 16.18
CA LEU A 87 0.03 13.41 15.47
C LEU A 87 -0.55 12.19 16.18
N ILE A 88 0.27 11.23 16.61
CA ILE A 88 -0.18 10.04 17.37
C ILE A 88 -0.89 10.46 18.66
N ASP A 89 -0.28 11.36 19.45
CA ASP A 89 -0.83 11.79 20.72
C ASP A 89 -2.17 12.53 20.55
N GLU A 90 -2.26 13.43 19.59
CA GLU A 90 -3.49 14.20 19.34
C GLU A 90 -4.59 13.33 18.74
N ALA A 91 -4.27 12.40 17.84
CA ALA A 91 -5.21 11.41 17.32
C ALA A 91 -5.76 10.50 18.45
N ALA A 92 -4.87 10.02 19.34
CA ALA A 92 -5.26 9.20 20.48
C ALA A 92 -6.22 9.92 21.43
N ARG A 93 -6.02 11.21 21.70
CA ARG A 93 -6.96 12.03 22.51
C ARG A 93 -8.36 12.10 21.91
N LYS A 94 -8.47 11.95 20.60
CA LYS A 94 -9.76 11.89 19.86
C LYS A 94 -10.27 10.48 19.65
N GLY A 95 -9.57 9.46 20.17
CA GLY A 95 -9.93 8.06 20.01
C GLY A 95 -9.58 7.50 18.62
N ILE A 96 -8.79 8.21 17.84
CA ILE A 96 -8.35 7.82 16.50
C ILE A 96 -6.99 7.11 16.58
N ARG A 97 -6.84 5.95 15.91
CA ARG A 97 -5.60 5.17 15.83
C ARG A 97 -4.85 5.50 14.56
N ILE A 98 -3.52 5.31 14.59
CA ILE A 98 -2.67 5.46 13.41
C ILE A 98 -2.24 4.08 12.91
N ILE A 99 -2.45 3.83 11.60
CA ILE A 99 -1.99 2.68 10.85
C ILE A 99 -0.92 3.17 9.87
N MET A 100 0.27 2.57 9.92
CA MET A 100 1.34 2.87 8.97
C MET A 100 1.35 1.87 7.82
N ASP A 101 1.69 2.35 6.63
CA ASP A 101 2.01 1.51 5.48
C ASP A 101 3.45 1.01 5.59
N LEU A 102 3.67 -0.30 5.56
CA LEU A 102 4.99 -0.93 5.59
C LEU A 102 5.29 -1.63 4.27
N VAL A 103 6.29 -1.11 3.56
CA VAL A 103 6.78 -1.63 2.29
C VAL A 103 7.96 -2.55 2.54
N LEU A 104 7.72 -3.83 2.76
CA LEU A 104 8.74 -4.79 3.22
C LEU A 104 9.15 -5.81 2.16
N ASN A 105 8.57 -5.78 0.95
CA ASN A 105 9.01 -6.62 -0.16
C ASN A 105 10.36 -6.17 -0.73
N HIS A 106 10.62 -4.88 -0.73
CA HIS A 106 11.77 -4.23 -1.35
C HIS A 106 12.15 -2.96 -0.61
N THR A 107 13.33 -2.44 -0.91
CA THR A 107 13.76 -1.10 -0.46
C THR A 107 13.93 -0.19 -1.69
N SER A 108 14.25 1.09 -1.45
CA SER A 108 14.88 1.91 -2.48
C SER A 108 16.28 1.37 -2.83
N ASP A 109 16.75 1.60 -4.05
CA ASP A 109 18.15 1.40 -4.44
C ASP A 109 19.11 2.38 -3.74
N GLN A 110 18.57 3.38 -3.03
CA GLN A 110 19.31 4.32 -2.19
C GLN A 110 19.33 3.90 -0.70
N HIS A 111 18.67 2.81 -0.33
CA HIS A 111 18.71 2.32 1.04
C HIS A 111 20.13 1.87 1.41
N PRO A 112 20.67 2.22 2.59
CA PRO A 112 22.02 1.82 3.01
C PRO A 112 22.26 0.32 2.88
N TRP A 113 21.28 -0.53 3.19
CA TRP A 113 21.40 -1.98 3.03
C TRP A 113 21.69 -2.40 1.59
N PHE A 114 21.03 -1.77 0.59
CA PHE A 114 21.26 -2.10 -0.80
C PHE A 114 22.59 -1.56 -1.29
N LEU A 115 22.96 -0.34 -0.89
CA LEU A 115 24.26 0.25 -1.25
C LEU A 115 25.43 -0.62 -0.74
N GLU A 116 25.35 -1.11 0.51
CA GLU A 116 26.32 -2.06 1.05
C GLU A 116 26.28 -3.39 0.28
N SER A 117 25.10 -3.99 0.10
CA SER A 117 24.92 -5.25 -0.65
C SER A 117 25.50 -5.19 -2.06
N ARG A 118 25.36 -4.05 -2.72
CA ARG A 118 25.86 -3.81 -4.09
C ARG A 118 27.37 -3.58 -4.16
N SER A 119 27.99 -3.11 -3.08
CA SER A 119 29.39 -2.65 -3.05
C SER A 119 30.41 -3.75 -3.38
N SER A 120 30.12 -5.01 -3.00
CA SER A 120 30.95 -6.18 -3.28
C SER A 120 30.13 -7.47 -3.22
N ARG A 121 30.56 -8.50 -3.96
CA ARG A 121 30.00 -9.85 -3.84
C ARG A 121 30.26 -10.49 -2.46
N ASP A 122 31.33 -10.08 -1.79
CA ASP A 122 31.75 -10.59 -0.50
C ASP A 122 31.26 -9.71 0.67
N ASN A 123 30.44 -8.69 0.40
CA ASN A 123 29.89 -7.85 1.45
C ASN A 123 28.94 -8.67 2.34
N PRO A 124 29.01 -8.58 3.68
CA PRO A 124 28.11 -9.31 4.60
C PRO A 124 26.62 -9.15 4.27
N LYS A 125 26.21 -7.99 3.75
CA LYS A 125 24.82 -7.75 3.33
C LYS A 125 24.51 -8.19 1.90
N ARG A 126 25.44 -8.88 1.19
CA ARG A 126 25.19 -9.33 -0.17
C ARG A 126 23.89 -10.12 -0.28
N ASP A 127 23.68 -11.09 0.62
CA ASP A 127 22.50 -11.95 0.64
C ASP A 127 21.25 -11.31 1.30
N TRP A 128 21.33 -10.03 1.65
CA TRP A 128 20.14 -9.30 2.12
C TRP A 128 19.18 -9.00 0.97
N PHE A 129 19.70 -9.02 -0.27
CA PHE A 129 18.92 -8.86 -1.50
C PHE A 129 19.11 -10.09 -2.39
N ILE A 130 18.24 -10.25 -3.39
CA ILE A 130 18.25 -11.42 -4.25
C ILE A 130 19.14 -11.15 -5.47
N TRP A 131 20.36 -11.69 -5.43
CA TRP A 131 21.33 -11.61 -6.50
C TRP A 131 21.53 -12.96 -7.18
N ARG A 132 21.66 -12.98 -8.52
CA ARG A 132 21.93 -14.20 -9.30
C ARG A 132 22.81 -13.94 -10.49
N ASN A 133 23.58 -14.96 -10.88
CA ASN A 133 24.26 -14.96 -12.18
C ASN A 133 23.21 -15.14 -13.29
N GLY A 134 23.47 -14.54 -14.46
CA GLY A 134 22.64 -14.79 -15.64
C GLY A 134 22.87 -16.19 -16.22
N LYS A 135 22.02 -16.57 -17.18
CA LYS A 135 22.12 -17.84 -17.93
C LYS A 135 23.28 -17.87 -18.97
N GLY A 136 24.07 -16.82 -19.02
CA GLY A 136 25.05 -16.57 -20.09
C GLY A 136 24.45 -15.72 -21.23
N ASN A 137 25.34 -15.23 -22.13
CA ASN A 137 24.96 -14.35 -23.26
C ASN A 137 24.07 -13.15 -22.88
N GLY A 138 24.26 -12.60 -21.67
CA GLY A 138 23.48 -11.45 -21.19
C GLY A 138 22.02 -11.76 -20.84
N GLN A 139 21.64 -13.04 -20.75
CA GLN A 139 20.27 -13.43 -20.39
C GLN A 139 20.07 -13.41 -18.88
N PRO A 140 18.90 -12.92 -18.40
CA PRO A 140 18.56 -12.94 -16.97
C PRO A 140 18.42 -14.37 -16.43
N PRO A 141 18.43 -14.57 -15.09
CA PRO A 141 18.35 -15.88 -14.45
C PRO A 141 17.12 -16.69 -14.83
N ASN A 142 15.97 -16.04 -15.02
CA ASN A 142 14.72 -16.64 -15.42
C ASN A 142 13.83 -15.66 -16.19
N ASN A 143 12.61 -16.07 -16.52
CA ASN A 143 11.68 -15.28 -17.33
C ASN A 143 10.79 -14.31 -16.52
N TRP A 144 11.01 -14.09 -15.24
CA TRP A 144 10.11 -13.29 -14.43
C TRP A 144 10.01 -11.86 -14.94
N LEU A 145 8.79 -11.33 -14.91
CA LEU A 145 8.47 -9.98 -15.36
C LEU A 145 8.17 -9.08 -14.15
N SER A 146 8.64 -7.85 -14.26
CA SER A 146 8.24 -6.78 -13.34
C SER A 146 6.73 -6.48 -13.49
N VAL A 147 6.08 -6.18 -12.39
CA VAL A 147 4.68 -5.71 -12.35
C VAL A 147 4.49 -4.48 -13.25
N PHE A 148 5.49 -3.60 -13.30
CA PHE A 148 5.49 -2.40 -14.14
C PHE A 148 6.06 -2.64 -15.56
N GLY A 149 6.31 -3.90 -15.91
CA GLY A 149 6.72 -4.34 -17.24
C GLY A 149 8.23 -4.37 -17.46
N GLY A 150 8.63 -5.25 -18.36
CA GLY A 150 10.03 -5.60 -18.61
C GLY A 150 10.48 -6.78 -17.74
N SER A 151 11.77 -7.10 -17.77
CA SER A 151 12.35 -8.12 -16.91
C SER A 151 12.26 -7.71 -15.44
N ALA A 152 12.05 -8.66 -14.54
CA ALA A 152 12.19 -8.46 -13.10
C ALA A 152 13.67 -8.50 -12.63
N TRP A 153 14.60 -8.58 -13.54
CA TRP A 153 16.04 -8.65 -13.27
C TRP A 153 16.78 -7.48 -13.90
N GLN A 154 17.54 -6.78 -13.08
CA GLN A 154 18.42 -5.69 -13.51
C GLN A 154 19.88 -6.14 -13.44
N TRP A 155 20.59 -6.00 -14.55
CA TRP A 155 22.04 -6.20 -14.59
C TRP A 155 22.78 -5.11 -13.82
N ASP A 156 23.72 -5.51 -12.99
CA ASP A 156 24.63 -4.64 -12.28
C ASP A 156 26.06 -4.86 -12.80
N GLU A 157 26.57 -3.87 -13.51
CA GLU A 157 27.89 -3.91 -14.14
C GLU A 157 29.01 -4.08 -13.11
N ALA A 158 28.90 -3.44 -11.95
CA ALA A 158 29.95 -3.45 -10.94
C ALA A 158 30.16 -4.85 -10.35
N SER A 159 29.08 -5.58 -10.11
CA SER A 159 29.16 -6.93 -9.54
C SER A 159 29.11 -8.04 -10.60
N GLY A 160 28.74 -7.74 -11.85
CA GLY A 160 28.54 -8.74 -12.89
C GLY A 160 27.46 -9.76 -12.53
N GLN A 161 26.41 -9.33 -11.84
CA GLN A 161 25.25 -10.14 -11.50
C GLN A 161 23.96 -9.37 -11.75
N TYR A 162 22.85 -10.10 -11.76
CA TYR A 162 21.51 -9.52 -11.75
C TYR A 162 20.97 -9.44 -10.32
N TYR A 163 20.27 -8.34 -9.99
CA TYR A 163 19.42 -8.29 -8.81
C TYR A 163 17.94 -8.34 -9.21
N LEU A 164 17.12 -8.91 -8.32
CA LEU A 164 15.67 -9.00 -8.51
C LEU A 164 14.99 -7.70 -8.13
N HIS A 165 13.99 -7.30 -8.92
CA HIS A 165 13.06 -6.22 -8.61
C HIS A 165 11.67 -6.56 -9.17
N MET A 166 10.72 -6.81 -8.31
CA MET A 166 9.35 -7.13 -8.77
C MET A 166 8.61 -5.89 -9.28
N PHE A 167 9.04 -4.69 -8.88
CA PHE A 167 8.50 -3.40 -9.30
C PHE A 167 9.50 -2.61 -10.15
N TYR A 168 9.84 -1.36 -9.82
CA TYR A 168 10.87 -0.64 -10.56
C TYR A 168 12.27 -1.21 -10.27
N LYS A 169 13.21 -1.00 -11.19
CA LYS A 169 14.63 -1.37 -10.98
C LYS A 169 15.24 -0.62 -9.78
N GLU A 170 14.67 0.51 -9.41
CA GLU A 170 15.02 1.28 -8.23
C GLU A 170 14.41 0.72 -6.93
N GLN A 171 13.69 -0.43 -7.01
CA GLN A 171 13.06 -1.11 -5.88
C GLN A 171 13.58 -2.56 -5.77
N PRO A 172 14.86 -2.77 -5.37
CA PRO A 172 15.44 -4.11 -5.25
C PRO A 172 14.74 -4.93 -4.15
N ASP A 173 14.40 -6.18 -4.49
CA ASP A 173 13.68 -7.08 -3.61
C ASP A 173 14.56 -7.63 -2.48
N LEU A 174 14.06 -7.57 -1.26
CA LEU A 174 14.70 -8.12 -0.06
C LEU A 174 14.66 -9.67 -0.07
N ASN A 175 15.67 -10.27 0.51
CA ASN A 175 15.75 -11.72 0.71
C ASN A 175 15.18 -12.12 2.09
N TRP A 176 13.87 -12.33 2.18
CA TRP A 176 13.19 -12.74 3.41
C TRP A 176 13.65 -14.08 3.99
N ARG A 177 14.40 -14.89 3.23
CA ARG A 177 15.03 -16.13 3.78
C ARG A 177 16.31 -15.86 4.54
N ASN A 178 16.89 -14.66 4.41
CA ASN A 178 18.00 -14.25 5.21
C ASN A 178 17.53 -13.92 6.63
N PRO A 179 18.03 -14.61 7.68
CA PRO A 179 17.54 -14.42 9.05
C PRO A 179 17.82 -13.02 9.61
N GLU A 180 18.90 -12.37 9.16
CA GLU A 180 19.24 -11.02 9.58
C GLU A 180 18.23 -10.01 9.00
N VAL A 181 17.87 -10.15 7.71
CA VAL A 181 16.81 -9.33 7.08
C VAL A 181 15.50 -9.51 7.83
N HIS A 182 15.10 -10.75 8.06
CA HIS A 182 13.87 -11.07 8.77
C HIS A 182 13.85 -10.40 10.16
N GLN A 183 14.92 -10.55 10.94
CA GLN A 183 15.02 -9.93 12.27
C GLN A 183 14.98 -8.40 12.22
N GLN A 184 15.67 -7.78 11.24
CA GLN A 184 15.64 -6.34 11.08
C GLN A 184 14.23 -5.82 10.72
N LEU A 185 13.51 -6.53 9.88
CA LEU A 185 12.15 -6.14 9.53
C LEU A 185 11.19 -6.30 10.71
N LEU A 186 11.33 -7.33 11.56
CA LEU A 186 10.58 -7.41 12.82
C LEU A 186 10.93 -6.28 13.80
N ASN A 187 12.19 -5.80 13.79
CA ASN A 187 12.58 -4.63 14.59
C ASN A 187 11.93 -3.33 14.09
N VAL A 188 11.63 -3.22 12.78
CA VAL A 188 10.85 -2.09 12.24
C VAL A 188 9.45 -2.05 12.85
N PHE A 189 8.77 -3.20 12.96
CA PHE A 189 7.47 -3.26 13.63
C PHE A 189 7.56 -2.79 15.09
N ARG A 190 8.54 -3.31 15.87
CA ARG A 190 8.72 -2.92 17.27
C ARG A 190 8.94 -1.42 17.41
N PHE A 191 9.85 -0.87 16.60
CA PHE A 191 10.16 0.56 16.63
C PHE A 191 8.89 1.43 16.50
N TRP A 192 8.02 1.14 15.55
CA TRP A 192 6.82 1.93 15.33
C TRP A 192 5.72 1.66 16.36
N LEU A 193 5.60 0.41 16.86
CA LEU A 193 4.71 0.08 17.97
C LEU A 193 5.11 0.82 19.26
N ASP A 194 6.41 0.86 19.56
CA ASP A 194 6.96 1.59 20.71
C ASP A 194 6.72 3.11 20.60
N LYS A 195 6.57 3.62 19.37
CA LYS A 195 6.17 5.01 19.07
C LYS A 195 4.65 5.25 19.19
N GLY A 196 3.86 4.22 19.45
CA GLY A 196 2.41 4.35 19.64
C GLY A 196 1.57 4.08 18.39
N VAL A 197 2.17 3.63 17.28
CA VAL A 197 1.41 3.14 16.12
C VAL A 197 0.55 1.96 16.55
N LYS A 198 -0.71 1.94 16.11
CA LYS A 198 -1.68 0.89 16.48
C LYS A 198 -1.97 -0.11 15.38
N GLY A 199 -1.41 0.09 14.21
CA GLY A 199 -1.60 -0.90 13.15
C GLY A 199 -0.65 -0.71 11.98
N PHE A 200 -0.62 -1.76 11.14
CA PHE A 200 0.18 -1.76 9.92
C PHE A 200 -0.63 -2.27 8.73
N ARG A 201 -0.43 -1.62 7.59
CA ARG A 201 -0.79 -2.16 6.29
C ARG A 201 0.46 -2.71 5.62
N LEU A 202 0.48 -4.01 5.34
CA LEU A 202 1.59 -4.66 4.67
C LEU A 202 1.41 -4.58 3.16
N ASP A 203 2.31 -3.85 2.51
CA ASP A 203 2.35 -3.72 1.06
C ASP A 203 2.72 -5.05 0.42
N VAL A 204 1.91 -5.53 -0.52
CA VAL A 204 2.11 -6.73 -1.36
C VAL A 204 2.78 -7.92 -0.65
N PHE A 205 2.41 -8.17 0.60
CA PHE A 205 3.09 -9.13 1.49
C PHE A 205 3.22 -10.53 0.89
N ASN A 206 2.29 -10.95 0.07
CA ASN A 206 2.31 -12.28 -0.55
C ASN A 206 3.38 -12.43 -1.66
N LEU A 207 4.15 -11.37 -1.92
CA LEU A 207 5.34 -11.40 -2.80
C LEU A 207 6.66 -11.54 -2.03
N TYR A 208 6.71 -11.54 -0.69
CA TYR A 208 7.96 -11.54 0.08
C TYR A 208 8.85 -12.73 -0.23
N PHE A 209 8.28 -13.91 -0.45
CA PHE A 209 9.04 -15.11 -0.80
C PHE A 209 9.04 -15.38 -2.30
N LYS A 210 10.17 -15.89 -2.78
CA LYS A 210 10.40 -16.31 -4.18
C LYS A 210 10.84 -17.77 -4.20
N ASP A 211 10.54 -18.51 -5.26
CA ASP A 211 10.99 -19.89 -5.42
C ASP A 211 12.52 -20.00 -5.29
N ALA A 212 13.00 -20.84 -4.36
CA ALA A 212 14.43 -21.00 -4.11
C ALA A 212 15.21 -21.51 -5.33
N LYS A 213 14.52 -22.20 -6.26
CA LYS A 213 15.10 -22.72 -7.50
C LYS A 213 15.00 -21.72 -8.65
N PHE A 214 14.33 -20.59 -8.48
CA PHE A 214 14.12 -19.55 -9.51
C PHE A 214 13.57 -20.10 -10.82
N ARG A 215 12.61 -21.05 -10.76
CA ARG A 215 11.96 -21.65 -11.93
C ARG A 215 11.19 -20.60 -12.73
N ASP A 216 11.14 -20.80 -14.04
CA ASP A 216 10.39 -19.94 -14.94
C ASP A 216 8.89 -19.96 -14.63
N ASN A 217 8.23 -18.81 -14.66
CA ASN A 217 6.78 -18.72 -14.54
C ASN A 217 6.08 -19.12 -15.85
N PRO A 218 4.95 -19.83 -15.79
CA PRO A 218 4.15 -20.13 -16.98
C PRO A 218 3.65 -18.85 -17.67
N VAL A 219 3.91 -18.74 -18.97
CA VAL A 219 3.52 -17.59 -19.78
C VAL A 219 2.01 -17.64 -20.09
N ARG A 220 1.36 -16.48 -20.04
CA ARG A 220 -0.01 -16.24 -20.50
C ARG A 220 0.04 -15.37 -21.75
N PRO A 221 -0.10 -15.93 -22.95
CA PRO A 221 -0.10 -15.14 -24.18
C PRO A 221 -1.31 -14.21 -24.25
N PHE A 222 -1.22 -13.18 -25.08
CA PHE A 222 -2.31 -12.26 -25.41
C PHE A 222 -2.88 -11.44 -24.23
N ARG A 223 -2.05 -11.14 -23.21
CA ARG A 223 -2.39 -10.22 -22.12
C ARG A 223 -1.71 -8.89 -22.32
N LEU A 224 -2.47 -7.80 -22.18
CA LEU A 224 -1.95 -6.42 -22.36
C LEU A 224 -1.16 -5.96 -21.13
N ARG A 225 -1.67 -6.24 -19.95
CA ARG A 225 -1.04 -5.80 -18.69
C ARG A 225 0.16 -6.70 -18.37
N PRO A 226 1.33 -6.12 -17.99
CA PRO A 226 2.55 -6.88 -17.67
C PRO A 226 2.35 -7.91 -16.55
N ASP A 227 1.67 -7.53 -15.47
CA ASP A 227 1.36 -8.38 -14.31
C ASP A 227 0.49 -9.60 -14.67
N GLN A 228 -0.21 -9.57 -15.80
CA GLN A 228 -1.08 -10.65 -16.27
C GLN A 228 -0.43 -11.56 -17.31
N ARG A 229 0.77 -11.21 -17.82
CA ARG A 229 1.45 -11.99 -18.87
C ARG A 229 2.04 -13.31 -18.41
N GLN A 230 2.11 -13.52 -17.09
CA GLN A 230 2.59 -14.74 -16.46
C GLN A 230 1.64 -15.22 -15.36
N LYS A 231 1.69 -16.52 -15.04
CA LYS A 231 1.15 -17.01 -13.76
C LYS A 231 2.29 -16.92 -12.74
N MET A 232 2.17 -16.04 -11.79
CA MET A 232 3.19 -15.77 -10.76
C MET A 232 3.17 -16.87 -9.68
N ILE A 233 3.37 -18.14 -10.04
CA ILE A 233 3.32 -19.28 -9.12
C ILE A 233 4.65 -19.53 -8.41
N HIS A 234 5.72 -18.91 -8.87
CA HIS A 234 7.06 -19.06 -8.32
C HIS A 234 7.59 -17.81 -7.61
N ASN A 235 6.82 -16.74 -7.59
CA ASN A 235 7.19 -15.48 -6.94
C ASN A 235 6.00 -14.75 -6.29
N CYS A 236 4.93 -15.49 -5.98
CA CYS A 236 3.74 -14.99 -5.28
C CYS A 236 3.09 -16.15 -4.53
N ASP A 237 2.50 -15.88 -3.38
CA ASP A 237 1.75 -16.84 -2.56
C ASP A 237 2.57 -18.08 -2.12
N LEU A 238 3.85 -17.94 -1.82
CA LEU A 238 4.64 -19.07 -1.33
C LEU A 238 4.29 -19.39 0.13
N PRO A 239 4.28 -20.68 0.52
CA PRO A 239 3.77 -21.13 1.82
C PRO A 239 4.57 -20.62 3.02
N GLU A 240 5.85 -20.30 2.84
CA GLU A 240 6.71 -19.72 3.89
C GLU A 240 6.14 -18.42 4.47
N MET A 241 5.28 -17.73 3.72
CA MET A 241 4.66 -16.48 4.18
C MET A 241 3.83 -16.67 5.44
N MET A 242 3.18 -17.84 5.61
CA MET A 242 2.36 -18.12 6.79
C MET A 242 3.17 -18.12 8.09
N ASN A 243 4.43 -18.57 8.06
CA ASN A 243 5.30 -18.54 9.23
C ASN A 243 5.62 -17.08 9.63
N VAL A 244 5.93 -16.24 8.64
CA VAL A 244 6.19 -14.81 8.88
C VAL A 244 4.96 -14.08 9.41
N LEU A 245 3.78 -14.40 8.89
CA LEU A 245 2.54 -13.81 9.41
C LEU A 245 2.26 -14.22 10.86
N ALA A 246 2.56 -15.46 11.22
CA ALA A 246 2.44 -15.94 12.61
C ALA A 246 3.41 -15.19 13.54
N GLU A 247 4.65 -15.00 13.14
CA GLU A 247 5.65 -14.25 13.91
C GLU A 247 5.28 -12.75 14.04
N ILE A 248 4.81 -12.12 12.96
CA ILE A 248 4.30 -10.76 13.02
C ILE A 248 3.10 -10.69 13.99
N ARG A 249 2.19 -11.66 13.94
CA ARG A 249 1.04 -11.68 14.82
C ARG A 249 1.45 -11.87 16.29
N GLU A 250 2.34 -12.80 16.59
CA GLU A 250 2.88 -12.99 17.93
C GLU A 250 3.56 -11.73 18.47
N LEU A 251 4.26 -11.00 17.61
CA LEU A 251 4.83 -9.71 17.96
C LEU A 251 3.74 -8.66 18.29
N LEU A 252 2.71 -8.52 17.44
CA LEU A 252 1.65 -7.55 17.65
C LEU A 252 0.83 -7.86 18.91
N ASP A 253 0.61 -9.15 19.21
CA ASP A 253 -0.15 -9.59 20.40
C ASP A 253 0.55 -9.23 21.73
N GLN A 254 1.81 -8.78 21.69
CA GLN A 254 2.51 -8.20 22.85
C GLN A 254 2.13 -6.73 23.11
N TYR A 255 1.39 -6.09 22.20
CA TYR A 255 1.00 -4.68 22.28
C TYR A 255 -0.53 -4.55 22.35
N ASP A 256 -1.00 -3.71 23.24
CA ASP A 256 -2.43 -3.45 23.38
C ASP A 256 -3.04 -2.83 22.11
N ASP A 257 -4.14 -3.40 21.65
CA ASP A 257 -4.97 -2.84 20.59
C ASP A 257 -4.27 -2.79 19.20
N ALA A 258 -3.24 -3.65 18.99
CA ALA A 258 -2.49 -3.68 17.74
C ALA A 258 -3.24 -4.42 16.61
N TYR A 259 -3.00 -4.00 15.37
CA TYR A 259 -3.71 -4.46 14.19
C TYR A 259 -2.77 -4.64 12.99
N VAL A 260 -3.07 -5.62 12.13
CA VAL A 260 -2.39 -5.78 10.85
C VAL A 260 -3.35 -6.18 9.75
N VAL A 261 -3.25 -5.49 8.62
CA VAL A 261 -3.92 -5.82 7.36
C VAL A 261 -2.89 -5.97 6.24
N GLY A 262 -3.04 -6.99 5.40
CA GLY A 262 -2.13 -7.20 4.28
C GLY A 262 -2.81 -6.94 2.94
N GLU A 263 -2.06 -6.36 1.99
CA GLU A 263 -2.49 -6.27 0.60
C GLU A 263 -2.18 -7.56 -0.15
N THR A 264 -3.21 -8.30 -0.55
CA THR A 264 -3.07 -9.53 -1.34
C THR A 264 -2.95 -9.19 -2.82
N PHE A 265 -1.76 -9.30 -3.36
CA PHE A 265 -1.51 -9.08 -4.78
C PHE A 265 -1.99 -10.29 -5.61
N LEU A 266 -2.75 -10.05 -6.68
CA LEU A 266 -3.29 -11.08 -7.60
C LEU A 266 -4.02 -12.25 -6.89
N GLY A 267 -4.77 -11.96 -5.84
CA GLY A 267 -5.46 -12.94 -5.02
C GLY A 267 -6.83 -13.38 -5.54
N SER A 268 -7.51 -14.11 -4.68
CA SER A 268 -8.95 -14.41 -4.74
C SER A 268 -9.47 -14.36 -3.29
N PRO A 269 -10.79 -14.22 -3.06
CA PRO A 269 -11.33 -14.23 -1.69
C PRO A 269 -10.88 -15.42 -0.87
N VAL A 270 -10.77 -16.60 -1.47
CA VAL A 270 -10.29 -17.82 -0.79
C VAL A 270 -8.83 -17.70 -0.37
N LYS A 271 -7.97 -17.14 -1.25
CA LYS A 271 -6.55 -16.94 -0.92
C LYS A 271 -6.37 -15.86 0.14
N ALA A 272 -7.03 -14.72 -0.03
CA ALA A 272 -6.95 -13.63 0.94
C ALA A 272 -7.47 -14.06 2.32
N ALA A 273 -8.58 -14.80 2.37
CA ALA A 273 -9.11 -15.38 3.59
C ALA A 273 -8.13 -16.35 4.26
N GLY A 274 -7.37 -17.12 3.46
CA GLY A 274 -6.36 -18.05 3.96
C GLY A 274 -5.18 -17.37 4.68
N TYR A 275 -5.02 -16.07 4.52
CA TYR A 275 -4.02 -15.27 5.25
C TYR A 275 -4.57 -14.59 6.51
N CYS A 276 -5.87 -14.80 6.83
CA CYS A 276 -6.51 -14.24 8.02
C CYS A 276 -6.74 -15.32 9.09
N GLY A 277 -6.57 -14.96 10.36
CA GLY A 277 -6.82 -15.89 11.48
C GLY A 277 -6.14 -15.49 12.78
N GLU A 278 -6.26 -16.34 13.78
CA GLU A 278 -5.67 -16.10 15.10
C GLU A 278 -4.13 -15.95 15.05
N ASN A 279 -3.46 -16.78 14.23
CA ASN A 279 -2.00 -16.76 14.07
C ASN A 279 -1.60 -16.18 12.70
N ALA A 280 -2.34 -15.21 12.20
CA ALA A 280 -2.11 -14.61 10.89
C ALA A 280 -2.62 -13.17 10.88
N LEU A 281 -2.87 -12.59 9.70
CA LEU A 281 -3.42 -11.24 9.61
C LEU A 281 -4.80 -11.13 10.28
N HIS A 282 -5.11 -9.98 10.84
CA HIS A 282 -6.46 -9.66 11.25
C HIS A 282 -7.40 -9.56 10.04
N GLN A 283 -6.91 -8.95 8.96
CA GLN A 283 -7.64 -8.79 7.70
C GLN A 283 -6.68 -8.80 6.50
N ALA A 284 -7.22 -9.10 5.33
CA ALA A 284 -6.50 -8.99 4.07
C ALA A 284 -7.32 -8.18 3.06
N PHE A 285 -6.68 -7.24 2.37
CA PHE A 285 -7.28 -6.55 1.23
C PHE A 285 -7.34 -7.47 0.03
N LEU A 286 -8.47 -7.42 -0.65
CA LEU A 286 -8.63 -7.91 -1.99
C LEU A 286 -9.44 -6.88 -2.79
N PHE A 287 -8.96 -6.54 -3.97
CA PHE A 287 -9.51 -5.41 -4.72
C PHE A 287 -10.65 -5.75 -5.68
N ASP A 288 -11.16 -6.98 -5.69
CA ASP A 288 -12.29 -7.39 -6.54
C ASP A 288 -13.58 -6.60 -6.25
N PHE A 289 -13.83 -6.17 -4.99
CA PHE A 289 -14.95 -5.30 -4.67
C PHE A 289 -14.75 -3.91 -5.27
N LEU A 290 -13.55 -3.37 -5.15
CA LEU A 290 -13.13 -2.10 -5.74
C LEU A 290 -13.17 -2.14 -7.29
N GLU A 291 -12.80 -3.27 -7.91
CA GLU A 291 -12.82 -3.43 -9.36
C GLU A 291 -14.23 -3.66 -9.95
N CYS A 292 -15.24 -3.87 -9.11
CA CYS A 292 -16.61 -4.03 -9.57
C CYS A 292 -17.07 -2.82 -10.38
N ARG A 293 -17.67 -3.09 -11.55
CA ARG A 293 -18.48 -2.12 -12.26
C ARG A 293 -19.77 -1.88 -11.48
N TRP A 294 -20.48 -0.77 -11.77
CA TRP A 294 -21.78 -0.48 -11.15
C TRP A 294 -22.81 -1.52 -11.55
N ASN A 295 -22.75 -2.68 -10.90
CA ASN A 295 -23.60 -3.83 -11.17
C ASN A 295 -23.82 -4.62 -9.88
N PRO A 296 -25.09 -4.76 -9.41
CA PRO A 296 -25.40 -5.43 -8.15
C PRO A 296 -24.95 -6.90 -8.13
N ASN A 297 -24.94 -7.58 -9.27
CA ASN A 297 -24.49 -8.97 -9.36
C ASN A 297 -22.97 -9.09 -9.10
N CYS A 298 -22.18 -8.08 -9.53
CA CYS A 298 -20.74 -8.06 -9.25
C CYS A 298 -20.48 -7.94 -7.76
N PHE A 299 -21.03 -6.91 -7.11
CA PHE A 299 -20.90 -6.68 -5.67
C PHE A 299 -21.42 -7.87 -4.83
N SER A 300 -22.63 -8.34 -5.14
CA SER A 300 -23.23 -9.50 -4.47
C SER A 300 -22.40 -10.78 -4.61
N LYS A 301 -21.75 -10.99 -5.76
CA LYS A 301 -20.85 -12.13 -5.97
C LYS A 301 -19.63 -12.02 -5.03
N VAL A 302 -18.97 -10.88 -4.99
CA VAL A 302 -17.78 -10.67 -4.14
C VAL A 302 -18.13 -10.84 -2.66
N VAL A 303 -19.22 -10.22 -2.19
CA VAL A 303 -19.69 -10.36 -0.80
C VAL A 303 -19.96 -11.82 -0.45
N ARG A 304 -20.63 -12.57 -1.34
CA ARG A 304 -20.86 -14.01 -1.12
C ARG A 304 -19.59 -14.83 -1.09
N GLN A 305 -18.63 -14.53 -1.95
CA GLN A 305 -17.34 -15.21 -1.98
C GLN A 305 -16.58 -15.01 -0.67
N TRP A 306 -16.53 -13.78 -0.13
CA TRP A 306 -15.95 -13.49 1.17
C TRP A 306 -16.67 -14.21 2.29
N LYS A 307 -18.00 -14.15 2.31
CA LYS A 307 -18.81 -14.86 3.31
C LYS A 307 -18.57 -16.37 3.33
N THR A 308 -18.26 -16.96 2.17
CA THR A 308 -17.98 -18.41 2.07
C THR A 308 -16.53 -18.73 2.40
N ALA A 309 -15.60 -17.84 2.07
CA ALA A 309 -14.16 -18.04 2.27
C ALA A 309 -13.70 -17.82 3.70
N LEU A 310 -14.29 -16.82 4.38
CA LEU A 310 -14.00 -16.54 5.79
C LEU A 310 -14.87 -17.44 6.71
N ASP A 311 -14.26 -17.99 7.73
CA ASP A 311 -14.99 -18.57 8.84
C ASP A 311 -15.71 -17.48 9.68
N LYS A 312 -16.47 -17.88 10.68
CA LYS A 312 -17.29 -16.95 11.48
C LYS A 312 -16.46 -16.00 12.34
N ALA A 313 -15.24 -16.37 12.68
CA ALA A 313 -14.36 -15.59 13.55
C ALA A 313 -13.67 -14.46 12.76
N ASN A 314 -13.41 -14.69 11.47
CA ASN A 314 -12.74 -13.73 10.63
C ASN A 314 -13.68 -12.66 10.06
N TRP A 315 -13.13 -11.48 9.78
CA TRP A 315 -13.87 -10.29 9.39
C TRP A 315 -13.36 -9.71 8.07
N PRO A 316 -14.21 -9.56 7.03
CA PRO A 316 -13.80 -8.95 5.76
C PRO A 316 -13.59 -7.46 5.91
N ASN A 317 -12.90 -6.87 4.97
CA ASN A 317 -12.91 -5.43 4.72
C ASN A 317 -13.41 -5.13 3.30
N TYR A 318 -13.92 -3.93 3.12
CA TYR A 318 -14.35 -3.46 1.81
C TYR A 318 -13.78 -2.07 1.53
N VAL A 319 -13.44 -1.85 0.27
CA VAL A 319 -12.85 -0.62 -0.23
C VAL A 319 -13.41 -0.29 -1.62
N LEU A 320 -13.80 0.94 -1.85
CA LEU A 320 -14.24 1.42 -3.16
C LEU A 320 -13.18 2.29 -3.85
N ASN A 321 -12.24 2.83 -3.10
CA ASN A 321 -11.16 3.66 -3.60
C ASN A 321 -9.85 3.35 -2.88
N ASN A 322 -8.74 3.63 -3.57
CA ASN A 322 -7.41 3.76 -2.97
C ASN A 322 -6.56 4.68 -3.86
N HIS A 323 -5.28 4.81 -3.55
CA HIS A 323 -4.32 5.65 -4.25
C HIS A 323 -3.81 5.07 -5.59
N ASP A 324 -4.29 3.90 -6.01
CA ASP A 324 -3.85 3.19 -7.23
C ASP A 324 -4.94 3.05 -8.30
N VAL A 325 -6.17 3.39 -7.97
CA VAL A 325 -7.30 3.22 -8.89
C VAL A 325 -8.09 4.50 -9.09
N VAL A 326 -8.75 4.58 -10.25
CA VAL A 326 -9.68 5.66 -10.58
C VAL A 326 -10.75 5.78 -9.51
N ARG A 327 -10.99 6.99 -9.00
CA ARG A 327 -11.95 7.25 -7.92
C ARG A 327 -13.36 6.73 -8.25
N SER A 328 -14.04 6.17 -7.27
CA SER A 328 -15.40 5.62 -7.40
C SER A 328 -16.39 6.65 -7.94
N ALA A 329 -16.24 7.90 -7.55
CA ALA A 329 -17.05 9.01 -8.05
C ALA A 329 -16.96 9.17 -9.58
N SER A 330 -15.79 8.93 -10.17
CA SER A 330 -15.61 8.93 -11.62
C SER A 330 -16.01 7.62 -12.30
N ARG A 331 -15.96 6.49 -11.57
CA ARG A 331 -16.34 5.17 -12.11
C ARG A 331 -17.84 4.94 -12.09
N TYR A 332 -18.55 5.43 -11.08
CA TYR A 332 -19.97 5.16 -10.86
C TYR A 332 -20.86 6.38 -11.13
N GLY A 333 -20.34 7.59 -10.93
CA GLY A 333 -21.08 8.84 -11.18
C GLY A 333 -21.45 9.01 -12.65
N GLN A 334 -22.56 9.69 -12.88
CA GLN A 334 -23.04 10.09 -14.20
C GLN A 334 -23.03 11.63 -14.29
N GLY A 335 -21.94 12.19 -14.83
CA GLY A 335 -21.78 13.65 -14.83
C GLY A 335 -21.68 14.19 -13.40
N GLU A 336 -22.59 15.10 -13.04
CA GLU A 336 -22.70 15.70 -11.70
C GLU A 336 -23.68 14.95 -10.78
N ASP A 337 -24.32 13.87 -11.25
CA ASP A 337 -25.24 13.06 -10.46
C ASP A 337 -24.51 12.20 -9.45
N ASP A 338 -24.70 12.50 -8.16
CA ASP A 338 -24.08 11.81 -7.01
C ASP A 338 -24.99 10.77 -6.36
N GLU A 339 -26.19 10.52 -6.86
CA GLU A 339 -27.13 9.56 -6.23
C GLU A 339 -26.55 8.15 -6.16
N ARG A 340 -25.81 7.72 -7.20
CA ARG A 340 -25.11 6.44 -7.17
C ARG A 340 -23.98 6.40 -6.13
N LEU A 341 -23.33 7.53 -5.88
CA LEU A 341 -22.29 7.64 -4.87
C LEU A 341 -22.85 7.50 -3.47
N LYS A 342 -24.00 8.08 -3.20
CA LYS A 342 -24.72 7.91 -1.92
C LYS A 342 -25.09 6.45 -1.70
N VAL A 343 -25.58 5.75 -2.74
CA VAL A 343 -25.87 4.31 -2.67
C VAL A 343 -24.59 3.50 -2.44
N ALA A 344 -23.48 3.85 -3.11
CA ALA A 344 -22.19 3.19 -2.94
C ALA A 344 -21.65 3.37 -1.52
N ALA A 345 -21.71 4.58 -0.97
CA ALA A 345 -21.34 4.87 0.42
C ALA A 345 -22.21 4.12 1.42
N ALA A 346 -23.55 4.13 1.24
CA ALA A 346 -24.46 3.37 2.08
C ALA A 346 -24.15 1.87 2.05
N MET A 347 -23.89 1.30 0.88
CA MET A 347 -23.49 -0.10 0.73
C MET A 347 -22.17 -0.38 1.48
N LEU A 348 -21.16 0.45 1.29
CA LEU A 348 -19.85 0.29 1.96
C LEU A 348 -19.98 0.32 3.48
N LEU A 349 -20.75 1.27 4.01
CA LEU A 349 -20.90 1.51 5.45
C LEU A 349 -21.86 0.53 6.15
N THR A 350 -22.69 -0.21 5.40
CA THR A 350 -23.71 -1.10 6.00
C THR A 350 -23.45 -2.59 5.75
N LEU A 351 -22.50 -2.94 4.91
CA LEU A 351 -22.08 -4.33 4.74
C LEU A 351 -21.39 -4.85 6.02
N ARG A 352 -21.54 -6.15 6.30
CA ARG A 352 -20.74 -6.81 7.33
C ARG A 352 -19.28 -6.86 6.89
N GLY A 353 -18.46 -5.97 7.42
CA GLY A 353 -17.04 -5.82 7.09
C GLY A 353 -16.57 -4.43 7.50
N THR A 354 -15.25 -4.26 7.63
CA THR A 354 -14.65 -2.97 7.94
C THR A 354 -14.61 -2.09 6.70
N PRO A 355 -15.26 -0.92 6.69
CA PRO A 355 -15.17 0.00 5.58
C PRO A 355 -13.83 0.76 5.63
N PHE A 356 -13.15 0.80 4.49
CA PHE A 356 -12.00 1.67 4.27
C PHE A 356 -12.41 2.79 3.31
N LEU A 357 -12.34 4.02 3.78
CA LEU A 357 -12.58 5.24 2.99
C LEU A 357 -11.25 5.82 2.52
N TYR A 358 -11.19 6.26 1.30
CA TYR A 358 -10.03 6.99 0.76
C TYR A 358 -10.29 8.49 0.83
N TYR A 359 -9.30 9.31 1.23
CA TYR A 359 -9.50 10.75 1.39
C TYR A 359 -10.22 11.39 0.20
N GLY A 360 -11.18 12.24 0.50
CA GLY A 360 -12.05 12.90 -0.48
C GLY A 360 -13.19 12.03 -1.01
N GLU A 361 -13.30 10.76 -0.59
CA GLU A 361 -14.45 9.91 -0.96
C GLU A 361 -15.73 10.44 -0.33
N GLU A 362 -15.66 10.92 0.91
CA GLU A 362 -16.76 11.50 1.69
C GLU A 362 -17.37 12.75 1.05
N ILE A 363 -16.60 13.46 0.25
CA ILE A 363 -17.07 14.64 -0.51
C ILE A 363 -17.26 14.38 -2.00
N GLY A 364 -17.17 13.12 -2.43
CA GLY A 364 -17.36 12.72 -3.82
C GLY A 364 -16.29 13.21 -4.79
N MET A 365 -15.03 13.38 -4.34
CA MET A 365 -13.91 13.77 -5.21
C MET A 365 -13.80 12.86 -6.42
N ARG A 366 -13.64 13.48 -7.59
CA ARG A 366 -13.52 12.80 -8.88
C ARG A 366 -12.07 12.70 -9.35
N GLU A 367 -11.85 11.78 -10.26
CA GLU A 367 -10.60 11.65 -11.01
C GLU A 367 -10.30 12.90 -11.81
N VAL A 368 -9.09 13.44 -11.71
CA VAL A 368 -8.62 14.53 -12.55
C VAL A 368 -7.93 13.97 -13.80
N LYS A 369 -8.39 14.38 -14.98
CA LYS A 369 -7.77 13.99 -16.25
C LYS A 369 -6.56 14.87 -16.54
N LEU A 370 -5.37 14.34 -16.29
CA LEU A 370 -4.12 15.05 -16.53
C LEU A 370 -3.65 14.90 -17.99
N PRO A 371 -3.15 15.98 -18.62
CA PRO A 371 -2.44 15.88 -19.88
C PRO A 371 -1.08 15.17 -19.65
N ARG A 372 -0.52 14.52 -20.69
CA ARG A 372 0.75 13.78 -20.60
C ARG A 372 1.89 14.58 -19.97
N SER A 373 1.96 15.87 -20.25
CA SER A 373 2.98 16.79 -19.72
C SER A 373 2.91 16.98 -18.20
N ARG A 374 1.77 16.70 -17.58
CA ARG A 374 1.52 16.85 -16.14
C ARG A 374 1.57 15.51 -15.39
N ILE A 375 1.69 14.39 -16.10
CA ILE A 375 1.77 13.06 -15.46
C ILE A 375 3.15 12.92 -14.82
N LEU A 376 3.15 12.63 -13.53
CA LEU A 376 4.35 12.36 -12.74
C LEU A 376 4.58 10.85 -12.58
N ASP A 377 3.50 10.05 -12.48
CA ASP A 377 3.56 8.59 -12.35
C ASP A 377 4.35 7.95 -13.51
N PRO A 378 5.49 7.29 -13.23
CA PRO A 378 6.32 6.69 -14.28
C PRO A 378 5.59 5.64 -15.10
N VAL A 379 4.69 4.86 -14.49
CA VAL A 379 3.86 3.87 -15.22
C VAL A 379 2.93 4.57 -16.20
N GLY A 380 2.31 5.67 -15.75
CA GLY A 380 1.45 6.50 -16.60
C GLY A 380 2.21 7.11 -17.78
N ARG A 381 3.42 7.62 -17.56
CA ARG A 381 4.30 8.15 -18.62
C ARG A 381 4.68 7.07 -19.63
N ARG A 382 5.00 5.86 -19.14
CA ARG A 382 5.48 4.72 -19.97
C ARG A 382 4.38 4.18 -20.88
N PHE A 383 3.15 4.05 -20.37
CA PHE A 383 2.06 3.37 -21.08
C PHE A 383 1.02 4.33 -21.70
N TRP A 384 1.29 5.64 -21.70
CA TRP A 384 0.43 6.62 -22.36
C TRP A 384 0.21 6.28 -23.85
N PRO A 385 -1.01 6.44 -24.40
CA PRO A 385 -2.26 6.89 -23.78
C PRO A 385 -3.14 5.76 -23.22
N VAL A 386 -2.69 4.50 -23.32
CA VAL A 386 -3.48 3.30 -22.96
C VAL A 386 -3.74 3.23 -21.47
N TYR A 387 -2.72 3.57 -20.66
CA TYR A 387 -2.82 3.72 -19.22
C TYR A 387 -2.25 5.07 -18.81
N LYS A 388 -3.05 5.85 -18.09
CA LYS A 388 -2.69 7.25 -17.76
C LYS A 388 -2.00 7.40 -16.41
N GLY A 389 -1.76 6.31 -15.72
CA GLY A 389 -1.15 6.32 -14.39
C GLY A 389 -2.17 6.56 -13.28
N ARG A 390 -1.63 6.83 -12.10
CA ARG A 390 -2.36 6.94 -10.82
C ARG A 390 -2.54 8.39 -10.35
N ASP A 391 -1.92 9.36 -11.00
CA ASP A 391 -1.91 10.76 -10.53
C ASP A 391 -3.29 11.36 -10.41
N GLY A 392 -4.22 10.98 -11.29
CA GLY A 392 -5.57 11.52 -11.28
C GLY A 392 -6.37 11.22 -10.02
N CYS A 393 -6.10 10.09 -9.34
CA CYS A 393 -6.73 9.77 -8.05
C CYS A 393 -5.93 10.29 -6.84
N ARG A 394 -4.73 10.84 -7.06
CA ARG A 394 -3.80 11.34 -6.03
C ARG A 394 -3.79 12.86 -5.89
N THR A 395 -4.69 13.56 -6.58
CA THR A 395 -4.79 15.02 -6.56
C THR A 395 -5.12 15.57 -5.17
N PRO A 396 -4.74 16.83 -4.86
CA PRO A 396 -4.97 17.45 -3.56
C PRO A 396 -6.41 17.41 -3.09
N MET A 397 -6.61 17.25 -1.78
CA MET A 397 -7.90 17.29 -1.10
C MET A 397 -8.54 18.67 -1.28
N GLN A 398 -9.85 18.68 -1.47
CA GLN A 398 -10.65 19.89 -1.67
C GLN A 398 -11.34 20.29 -0.37
N TRP A 399 -10.74 21.27 0.34
CA TRP A 399 -11.23 21.72 1.65
C TRP A 399 -12.26 22.85 1.56
N ASN A 400 -12.14 23.69 0.54
CA ASN A 400 -13.03 24.82 0.32
C ASN A 400 -12.98 25.31 -1.15
N THR A 401 -13.70 26.38 -1.47
CA THR A 401 -13.76 26.96 -2.82
C THR A 401 -12.69 28.02 -3.09
N GLY A 402 -11.74 28.23 -2.17
CA GLY A 402 -10.64 29.18 -2.32
C GLY A 402 -9.53 28.71 -3.25
N ALA A 403 -8.44 29.46 -3.28
CA ALA A 403 -7.27 29.12 -4.08
C ALA A 403 -6.74 27.71 -3.68
N ASN A 404 -6.32 26.93 -4.70
CA ASN A 404 -5.86 25.55 -4.53
C ASN A 404 -6.86 24.69 -3.73
N ALA A 405 -8.15 24.99 -3.80
CA ALA A 405 -9.20 24.35 -3.01
C ALA A 405 -8.94 24.36 -1.50
N GLY A 406 -8.18 25.32 -0.99
CA GLY A 406 -7.79 25.42 0.41
C GLY A 406 -6.77 24.37 0.87
N TYR A 407 -6.15 23.65 -0.04
CA TYR A 407 -5.16 22.62 0.26
C TYR A 407 -3.79 23.21 0.64
N SER A 408 -3.34 24.24 -0.05
CA SER A 408 -2.02 24.85 0.08
C SER A 408 -2.03 26.32 -0.27
N THR A 409 -1.16 27.11 0.36
CA THR A 409 -0.85 28.48 -0.04
C THR A 409 0.17 28.57 -1.17
N GLY A 410 0.91 27.49 -1.42
CA GLY A 410 1.87 27.36 -2.51
C GLY A 410 1.28 26.66 -3.75
N THR A 411 2.13 26.38 -4.73
CA THR A 411 1.72 25.61 -5.93
C THR A 411 1.63 24.12 -5.59
N PRO A 412 0.45 23.47 -5.70
CA PRO A 412 0.32 22.05 -5.40
C PRO A 412 1.17 21.17 -6.32
N TRP A 413 1.68 20.05 -5.80
CA TRP A 413 2.49 19.08 -6.54
C TRP A 413 1.72 18.41 -7.71
N LEU A 414 0.40 18.29 -7.59
CA LEU A 414 -0.56 17.96 -8.66
C LEU A 414 -1.67 19.00 -8.67
N PRO A 415 -2.32 19.25 -9.83
CA PRO A 415 -3.41 20.20 -9.93
C PRO A 415 -4.69 19.76 -9.24
#